data_114df58d92170f4d9d5864fe5625c6ae
#
_entry.id   114df58d92170f4d9d5864fe5625c6ae
#
_cell.length_a   1.000
_cell.length_b   1.000
_cell.length_c   1.000
_cell.angle_alpha   90.00
_cell.angle_beta   90.00
_cell.angle_gamma   90.00
#
_symmetry.space_group_name_H-M   'P 1'
#
loop_
_entity.id
_entity.type
_entity.pdbx_description
1 polymer ?
#
loop_
_entity_poly.entity_id
_entity_poly.type
_entity_poly.pdbx_seq_one_letter_code
_entity_poly.pdbx_strand_id
1 'polypeptide(L)'
;MAECFAGGTATFLIMGNICTRDCLYCNVEHGKPVSIDEKEIHHLIGAVQKMKLEYVVVTSVTRDDLPDGGAQVFSQCVSKLRKALPACKIEVLIPDFQGNQAALEKVIAAKPYAINHNMEVVKPIFAQLRPQGNYDISLELLKNIGSSPVISKSGFMVGFGESREDILQLIDNLASVSCSRLTIGQYQQPTLKHWPVAKYYHPDEFAEFKEIAYQKGFQHVEAGPLVRSSYHAAKAIQGSRVK
;
A
#
# COMPACT_ATOMS: atom_id res chain seq x y z
N MET A 1 -12.45 8.54 5.33
CA MET A 1 -12.51 8.60 3.85
C MET A 1 -13.09 9.91 3.33
N ALA A 2 -14.19 10.43 3.86
CA ALA A 2 -14.75 11.72 3.45
C ALA A 2 -13.74 12.88 3.59
N GLU A 3 -12.95 12.91 4.64
CA GLU A 3 -11.91 13.91 4.89
C GLU A 3 -10.82 13.91 3.81
N CYS A 4 -10.32 12.72 3.41
CA CYS A 4 -9.31 12.61 2.35
C CYS A 4 -9.86 13.05 1.00
N PHE A 5 -11.12 12.70 0.70
CA PHE A 5 -11.79 13.12 -0.52
C PHE A 5 -12.01 14.64 -0.56
N ALA A 6 -12.47 15.23 0.54
CA ALA A 6 -12.58 16.69 0.67
C ALA A 6 -11.22 17.40 0.52
N GLY A 7 -10.12 16.73 0.88
CA GLY A 7 -8.74 17.17 0.69
C GLY A 7 -8.16 16.85 -0.70
N GLY A 8 -8.98 16.56 -1.72
CA GLY A 8 -8.51 16.29 -3.10
C GLY A 8 -7.79 14.97 -3.32
N THR A 9 -8.00 13.97 -2.44
CA THR A 9 -7.37 12.64 -2.54
C THR A 9 -8.42 11.55 -2.76
N ALA A 10 -8.21 10.67 -3.74
CA ALA A 10 -9.01 9.47 -3.92
C ALA A 10 -8.14 8.25 -4.25
N THR A 11 -8.68 7.06 -3.94
CA THR A 11 -8.08 5.76 -4.26
C THR A 11 -8.91 5.05 -5.30
N PHE A 12 -8.26 4.53 -6.33
CA PHE A 12 -8.88 3.77 -7.40
C PHE A 12 -8.31 2.36 -7.45
N LEU A 13 -9.21 1.39 -7.58
CA LEU A 13 -8.86 -0.01 -7.82
C LEU A 13 -8.86 -0.26 -9.34
N ILE A 14 -7.79 -0.85 -9.84
CA ILE A 14 -7.64 -1.22 -11.26
C ILE A 14 -7.49 -2.73 -11.42
N MET A 15 -7.60 -3.22 -12.67
CA MET A 15 -7.47 -4.63 -13.07
C MET A 15 -8.60 -5.52 -12.52
N GLY A 16 -9.79 -4.94 -12.32
CA GLY A 16 -10.98 -5.64 -11.86
C GLY A 16 -11.07 -5.76 -10.33
N ASN A 17 -11.93 -6.65 -9.86
CA ASN A 17 -12.31 -6.81 -8.46
C ASN A 17 -12.14 -8.24 -7.92
N ILE A 18 -11.60 -9.17 -8.72
CA ILE A 18 -11.33 -10.56 -8.31
C ILE A 18 -9.82 -10.73 -8.14
N CYS A 19 -9.39 -11.08 -6.93
CA CYS A 19 -7.99 -11.29 -6.58
C CYS A 19 -7.57 -12.74 -6.82
N THR A 20 -6.34 -12.98 -7.25
CA THR A 20 -5.78 -14.34 -7.35
C THR A 20 -5.37 -14.92 -6.00
N ARG A 21 -5.34 -14.12 -4.93
CA ARG A 21 -4.95 -14.53 -3.57
C ARG A 21 -6.12 -14.40 -2.60
N ASP A 22 -6.15 -15.28 -1.60
CA ASP A 22 -7.20 -15.39 -0.58
C ASP A 22 -6.69 -15.10 0.84
N CYS A 23 -6.06 -13.94 1.02
CA CYS A 23 -5.57 -13.50 2.34
C CYS A 23 -6.70 -13.50 3.38
N LEU A 24 -6.47 -14.14 4.53
CA LEU A 24 -7.54 -14.44 5.52
C LEU A 24 -8.15 -13.19 6.20
N TYR A 25 -7.57 -12.02 6.04
CA TYR A 25 -8.08 -10.76 6.55
C TYR A 25 -8.85 -9.94 5.50
N CYS A 26 -8.81 -10.34 4.22
CA CYS A 26 -9.24 -9.50 3.09
C CYS A 26 -10.62 -9.91 2.60
N ASN A 27 -11.53 -8.92 2.46
CA ASN A 27 -12.89 -9.15 1.97
C ASN A 27 -13.04 -8.91 0.44
N VAL A 28 -11.94 -8.81 -0.28
CA VAL A 28 -11.96 -8.77 -1.75
C VAL A 28 -12.30 -10.18 -2.26
N GLU A 29 -13.18 -10.27 -3.24
CA GLU A 29 -13.51 -11.54 -3.87
C GLU A 29 -12.25 -12.16 -4.49
N HIS A 30 -12.06 -13.47 -4.27
CA HIS A 30 -10.91 -14.20 -4.81
C HIS A 30 -11.36 -15.30 -5.78
N GLY A 31 -10.49 -15.60 -6.74
CA GLY A 31 -10.78 -16.58 -7.77
C GLY A 31 -10.05 -16.31 -9.07
N LYS A 32 -10.69 -16.69 -10.18
CA LYS A 32 -10.14 -16.47 -11.53
C LYS A 32 -10.57 -15.08 -12.03
N PRO A 33 -9.63 -14.12 -12.16
CA PRO A 33 -9.96 -12.78 -12.65
C PRO A 33 -10.42 -12.78 -14.11
N VAL A 34 -11.18 -11.76 -14.46
CA VAL A 34 -11.55 -11.48 -15.85
C VAL A 34 -10.38 -10.79 -16.60
N SER A 35 -10.47 -10.73 -17.92
CA SER A 35 -9.53 -9.99 -18.77
C SER A 35 -9.47 -8.50 -18.36
N ILE A 36 -8.31 -7.88 -18.57
CA ILE A 36 -8.13 -6.45 -18.31
C ILE A 36 -8.96 -5.64 -19.30
N ASP A 37 -9.69 -4.64 -18.81
CA ASP A 37 -10.38 -3.68 -19.65
C ASP A 37 -9.38 -2.63 -20.17
N GLU A 38 -9.14 -2.62 -21.46
CA GLU A 38 -8.24 -1.65 -22.12
C GLU A 38 -8.66 -0.18 -21.93
N LYS A 39 -9.95 0.07 -21.63
CA LYS A 39 -10.51 1.41 -21.41
C LYS A 39 -10.39 1.88 -19.97
N GLU A 40 -10.05 0.98 -19.03
CA GLU A 40 -10.01 1.27 -17.59
C GLU A 40 -9.14 2.50 -17.28
N ILE A 41 -7.93 2.57 -17.84
CA ILE A 41 -7.03 3.72 -17.63
C ILE A 41 -7.63 5.02 -18.19
N HIS A 42 -8.33 4.96 -19.31
CA HIS A 42 -9.01 6.13 -19.89
C HIS A 42 -10.12 6.64 -18.96
N HIS A 43 -10.94 5.72 -18.45
CA HIS A 43 -12.00 6.04 -17.49
C HIS A 43 -11.43 6.63 -16.20
N LEU A 44 -10.32 6.06 -15.69
CA LEU A 44 -9.61 6.57 -14.51
C LEU A 44 -9.15 8.01 -14.72
N ILE A 45 -8.51 8.33 -15.84
CA ILE A 45 -8.05 9.70 -16.15
C ILE A 45 -9.25 10.67 -16.16
N GLY A 46 -10.34 10.30 -16.84
CA GLY A 46 -11.55 11.11 -16.86
C GLY A 46 -12.16 11.35 -15.49
N ALA A 47 -12.15 10.33 -14.62
CA ALA A 47 -12.63 10.44 -13.25
C ALA A 47 -11.74 11.41 -12.43
N VAL A 48 -10.41 11.26 -12.48
CA VAL A 48 -9.47 12.12 -11.76
C VAL A 48 -9.61 13.58 -12.19
N GLN A 49 -9.77 13.83 -13.51
CA GLN A 49 -10.01 15.18 -14.06
C GLN A 49 -11.33 15.78 -13.58
N LYS A 50 -12.41 15.01 -13.69
CA LYS A 50 -13.76 15.47 -13.30
C LYS A 50 -13.84 15.79 -11.81
N MET A 51 -13.15 15.01 -10.98
CA MET A 51 -13.09 15.18 -9.53
C MET A 51 -12.07 16.24 -9.10
N LYS A 52 -11.24 16.76 -10.02
CA LYS A 52 -10.18 17.75 -9.76
C LYS A 52 -9.21 17.32 -8.66
N LEU A 53 -8.79 16.05 -8.69
CA LEU A 53 -7.92 15.50 -7.65
C LEU A 53 -6.48 16.03 -7.78
N GLU A 54 -5.88 16.36 -6.63
CA GLU A 54 -4.49 16.77 -6.53
C GLU A 54 -3.57 15.60 -6.16
N TYR A 55 -4.15 14.55 -5.58
CA TYR A 55 -3.46 13.32 -5.21
C TYR A 55 -4.31 12.10 -5.54
N VAL A 56 -3.74 11.15 -6.23
CA VAL A 56 -4.43 9.90 -6.58
C VAL A 56 -3.61 8.70 -6.12
N VAL A 57 -4.28 7.76 -5.45
CA VAL A 57 -3.73 6.46 -5.12
C VAL A 57 -4.33 5.43 -6.08
N VAL A 58 -3.49 4.74 -6.83
CA VAL A 58 -3.90 3.66 -7.72
C VAL A 58 -3.47 2.34 -7.11
N THR A 59 -4.41 1.46 -6.87
CA THR A 59 -4.15 0.10 -6.36
C THR A 59 -4.82 -0.94 -7.23
N SER A 60 -4.51 -2.20 -7.00
CA SER A 60 -5.14 -3.31 -7.71
C SER A 60 -5.43 -4.48 -6.78
N VAL A 61 -6.26 -5.40 -7.26
CA VAL A 61 -6.22 -6.80 -6.80
C VAL A 61 -4.90 -7.43 -7.21
N THR A 62 -4.46 -8.52 -6.57
CA THR A 62 -3.30 -9.28 -7.05
C THR A 62 -3.69 -10.06 -8.31
N ARG A 63 -2.80 -10.03 -9.31
CA ARG A 63 -2.96 -10.64 -10.63
C ARG A 63 -1.80 -11.56 -10.93
N ASP A 64 -1.61 -12.60 -10.09
CA ASP A 64 -0.57 -13.64 -10.28
C ASP A 64 -0.79 -14.47 -11.56
N ASP A 65 -1.95 -14.33 -12.19
CA ASP A 65 -2.30 -14.89 -13.50
C ASP A 65 -1.64 -14.15 -14.67
N LEU A 66 -1.12 -12.93 -14.44
CA LEU A 66 -0.42 -12.14 -15.46
C LEU A 66 1.10 -12.36 -15.36
N PRO A 67 1.83 -12.42 -16.49
CA PRO A 67 3.26 -12.72 -16.49
C PRO A 67 4.12 -11.73 -15.69
N ASP A 68 3.66 -10.49 -15.51
CA ASP A 68 4.33 -9.44 -14.76
C ASP A 68 3.52 -8.95 -13.54
N GLY A 69 2.52 -9.72 -13.10
CA GLY A 69 1.65 -9.36 -11.99
C GLY A 69 0.86 -8.06 -12.19
N GLY A 70 0.75 -7.57 -13.44
CA GLY A 70 0.07 -6.31 -13.79
C GLY A 70 0.98 -5.07 -13.76
N ALA A 71 2.29 -5.23 -13.62
CA ALA A 71 3.26 -4.12 -13.57
C ALA A 71 3.18 -3.21 -14.81
N GLN A 72 2.94 -3.79 -16.00
CA GLN A 72 2.75 -3.02 -17.23
C GLN A 72 1.53 -2.09 -17.14
N VAL A 73 0.44 -2.55 -16.53
CA VAL A 73 -0.78 -1.74 -16.35
C VAL A 73 -0.51 -0.58 -15.41
N PHE A 74 0.16 -0.83 -14.27
CA PHE A 74 0.59 0.24 -13.35
C PHE A 74 1.47 1.27 -14.05
N SER A 75 2.49 0.81 -14.81
CA SER A 75 3.40 1.69 -15.54
C SER A 75 2.67 2.57 -16.56
N GLN A 76 1.76 1.99 -17.34
CA GLN A 76 0.93 2.73 -18.30
C GLN A 76 0.00 3.72 -17.60
N CYS A 77 -0.61 3.31 -16.48
CA CYS A 77 -1.50 4.15 -15.69
C CYS A 77 -0.76 5.40 -15.19
N VAL A 78 0.41 5.22 -14.55
CA VAL A 78 1.24 6.32 -14.07
C VAL A 78 1.65 7.24 -15.22
N SER A 79 2.15 6.68 -16.32
CA SER A 79 2.64 7.46 -17.45
C SER A 79 1.55 8.29 -18.10
N LYS A 80 0.36 7.70 -18.33
CA LYS A 80 -0.79 8.39 -18.93
C LYS A 80 -1.39 9.44 -17.98
N LEU A 81 -1.51 9.16 -16.68
CA LEU A 81 -1.97 10.13 -15.68
C LEU A 81 -1.01 11.32 -15.57
N ARG A 82 0.31 11.08 -15.50
CA ARG A 82 1.31 12.17 -15.48
C ARG A 82 1.26 13.05 -16.71
N LYS A 83 1.03 12.47 -17.88
CA LYS A 83 0.88 13.22 -19.13
C LYS A 83 -0.39 14.07 -19.13
N ALA A 84 -1.51 13.52 -18.67
CA ALA A 84 -2.81 14.19 -18.67
C ALA A 84 -2.95 15.22 -17.54
N LEU A 85 -2.31 15.00 -16.41
CA LEU A 85 -2.45 15.75 -15.14
C LEU A 85 -1.09 15.96 -14.48
N PRO A 86 -0.18 16.77 -15.06
CA PRO A 86 1.21 16.89 -14.59
C PRO A 86 1.34 17.43 -13.15
N ALA A 87 0.35 18.17 -12.65
CA ALA A 87 0.33 18.69 -11.28
C ALA A 87 -0.15 17.65 -10.25
N CYS A 88 -0.90 16.62 -10.67
CA CYS A 88 -1.43 15.59 -9.78
C CYS A 88 -0.33 14.64 -9.31
N LYS A 89 -0.23 14.40 -8.00
CA LYS A 89 0.68 13.40 -7.44
C LYS A 89 0.05 12.01 -7.55
N ILE A 90 0.83 11.04 -8.03
CA ILE A 90 0.37 9.68 -8.27
C ILE A 90 1.13 8.74 -7.36
N GLU A 91 0.44 8.16 -6.39
CA GLU A 91 0.92 7.05 -5.58
C GLU A 91 0.37 5.74 -6.18
N VAL A 92 1.18 4.69 -6.19
CA VAL A 92 0.72 3.34 -6.53
C VAL A 92 0.87 2.42 -5.33
N LEU A 93 -0.15 1.61 -5.04
CA LEU A 93 -0.08 0.52 -4.06
C LEU A 93 -0.04 -0.79 -4.85
N ILE A 94 1.14 -1.40 -4.88
CA ILE A 94 1.46 -2.56 -5.72
C ILE A 94 1.51 -3.88 -4.94
N PRO A 95 1.24 -5.04 -5.58
CA PRO A 95 1.53 -6.35 -5.01
C PRO A 95 3.06 -6.61 -4.99
N ASP A 96 3.46 -7.75 -4.46
CA ASP A 96 4.87 -8.17 -4.42
C ASP A 96 5.43 -8.67 -5.77
N PHE A 97 4.60 -8.75 -6.82
CA PHE A 97 4.93 -9.29 -8.14
C PHE A 97 5.63 -10.65 -8.07
N GLN A 98 5.42 -11.44 -7.01
CA GLN A 98 6.11 -12.71 -6.75
C GLN A 98 7.65 -12.59 -6.81
N GLY A 99 8.20 -11.42 -6.48
CA GLY A 99 9.63 -11.15 -6.53
C GLY A 99 10.18 -10.83 -7.93
N ASN A 100 9.32 -10.61 -8.93
CA ASN A 100 9.75 -10.25 -10.28
C ASN A 100 10.36 -8.84 -10.30
N GLN A 101 11.69 -8.77 -10.26
CA GLN A 101 12.46 -7.52 -10.24
C GLN A 101 12.18 -6.66 -11.50
N ALA A 102 12.09 -7.27 -12.69
CA ALA A 102 11.81 -6.54 -13.92
C ALA A 102 10.41 -5.90 -13.92
N ALA A 103 9.44 -6.52 -13.24
CA ALA A 103 8.12 -5.95 -13.03
C ALA A 103 8.19 -4.69 -12.15
N LEU A 104 8.92 -4.75 -11.02
CA LEU A 104 9.14 -3.59 -10.16
C LEU A 104 9.84 -2.44 -10.90
N GLU A 105 10.89 -2.75 -11.65
CA GLU A 105 11.65 -1.75 -12.43
C GLU A 105 10.79 -1.01 -13.45
N LYS A 106 9.82 -1.69 -14.10
CA LYS A 106 8.84 -1.03 -14.97
C LYS A 106 8.02 0.03 -14.23
N VAL A 107 7.59 -0.27 -13.02
CA VAL A 107 6.79 0.67 -12.21
C VAL A 107 7.66 1.83 -11.76
N ILE A 108 8.89 1.59 -11.30
CA ILE A 108 9.85 2.63 -10.91
C ILE A 108 10.17 3.55 -12.10
N ALA A 109 10.40 2.98 -13.29
CA ALA A 109 10.70 3.73 -14.50
C ALA A 109 9.57 4.67 -14.94
N ALA A 110 8.31 4.38 -14.61
CA ALA A 110 7.17 5.27 -14.84
C ALA A 110 7.19 6.51 -13.94
N LYS A 111 8.04 6.53 -12.89
CA LYS A 111 8.27 7.65 -11.96
C LYS A 111 6.98 8.10 -11.25
N PRO A 112 6.25 7.22 -10.54
CA PRO A 112 5.18 7.66 -9.65
C PRO A 112 5.77 8.56 -8.55
N TYR A 113 4.92 9.33 -7.86
CA TYR A 113 5.33 10.14 -6.71
C TYR A 113 5.76 9.26 -5.52
N ALA A 114 5.03 8.19 -5.27
CA ALA A 114 5.35 7.20 -4.25
C ALA A 114 4.95 5.79 -4.72
N ILE A 115 5.71 4.79 -4.28
CA ILE A 115 5.35 3.39 -4.39
C ILE A 115 5.11 2.85 -2.99
N ASN A 116 3.90 2.36 -2.77
CA ASN A 116 3.48 1.69 -1.55
C ASN A 116 3.40 0.17 -1.80
N HIS A 117 3.96 -0.60 -0.89
CA HIS A 117 3.72 -2.04 -0.77
C HIS A 117 3.51 -2.37 0.71
N ASN A 118 2.33 -2.87 1.05
CA ASN A 118 2.02 -3.16 2.44
C ASN A 118 2.59 -4.52 2.88
N MET A 119 3.25 -4.55 4.04
CA MET A 119 3.58 -5.81 4.72
C MET A 119 2.34 -6.50 5.28
N GLU A 120 1.30 -5.72 5.61
CA GLU A 120 0.00 -6.11 6.15
C GLU A 120 0.06 -6.65 7.57
N VAL A 121 0.98 -7.59 7.87
CA VAL A 121 1.08 -8.28 9.15
C VAL A 121 2.54 -8.57 9.52
N VAL A 122 2.80 -8.85 10.80
CA VAL A 122 4.13 -9.22 11.32
C VAL A 122 4.61 -10.58 10.82
N LYS A 123 5.94 -10.81 10.82
CA LYS A 123 6.57 -12.02 10.24
C LYS A 123 6.05 -13.35 10.83
N PRO A 124 5.86 -13.52 12.16
CA PRO A 124 5.47 -14.81 12.73
C PRO A 124 4.11 -15.34 12.24
N ILE A 125 3.18 -14.47 11.89
CA ILE A 125 1.83 -14.84 11.42
C ILE A 125 1.62 -14.59 9.93
N PHE A 126 2.64 -14.10 9.22
CA PHE A 126 2.53 -13.71 7.82
C PHE A 126 2.09 -14.86 6.90
N ALA A 127 2.77 -15.99 6.97
CA ALA A 127 2.46 -17.14 6.11
C ALA A 127 1.06 -17.72 6.38
N GLN A 128 0.57 -17.61 7.61
CA GLN A 128 -0.76 -18.06 7.97
C GLN A 128 -1.86 -17.14 7.40
N LEU A 129 -1.66 -15.82 7.49
CA LEU A 129 -2.64 -14.82 7.05
C LEU A 129 -2.57 -14.51 5.55
N ARG A 130 -1.42 -14.73 4.94
CA ARG A 130 -1.13 -14.48 3.51
C ARG A 130 -0.47 -15.72 2.88
N PRO A 131 -1.19 -16.84 2.71
CA PRO A 131 -0.59 -18.14 2.31
C PRO A 131 0.10 -18.11 0.94
N GLN A 132 -0.32 -17.24 0.01
CA GLN A 132 0.34 -17.05 -1.29
C GLN A 132 1.38 -15.92 -1.29
N GLY A 133 1.55 -15.22 -0.16
CA GLY A 133 2.56 -14.17 -0.01
C GLY A 133 3.88 -14.70 0.55
N ASN A 134 4.92 -13.87 0.45
CA ASN A 134 6.21 -14.16 1.07
C ASN A 134 6.74 -12.88 1.75
N TYR A 135 7.04 -12.97 3.06
CA TYR A 135 7.50 -11.85 3.86
C TYR A 135 8.83 -11.29 3.35
N ASP A 136 9.78 -12.16 3.06
CA ASP A 136 11.13 -11.75 2.70
C ASP A 136 11.15 -11.17 1.26
N ILE A 137 10.32 -11.68 0.35
CA ILE A 137 10.09 -11.08 -0.98
C ILE A 137 9.50 -9.67 -0.85
N SER A 138 8.50 -9.49 0.02
CA SER A 138 7.87 -8.18 0.26
C SER A 138 8.89 -7.17 0.83
N LEU A 139 9.77 -7.62 1.74
CA LEU A 139 10.80 -6.77 2.33
C LEU A 139 11.90 -6.42 1.30
N GLU A 140 12.32 -7.37 0.47
CA GLU A 140 13.31 -7.12 -0.59
C GLU A 140 12.74 -6.16 -1.67
N LEU A 141 11.47 -6.29 -2.02
CA LEU A 141 10.79 -5.35 -2.90
C LEU A 141 10.83 -3.92 -2.32
N LEU A 142 10.51 -3.76 -1.02
CA LEU A 142 10.59 -2.46 -0.35
C LEU A 142 12.01 -1.91 -0.30
N LYS A 143 13.04 -2.74 -0.13
CA LYS A 143 14.44 -2.37 -0.19
C LYS A 143 14.82 -1.82 -1.58
N ASN A 144 14.37 -2.47 -2.63
CA ASN A 144 14.61 -2.02 -4.01
C ASN A 144 13.90 -0.69 -4.31
N ILE A 145 12.68 -0.49 -3.77
CA ILE A 145 12.01 0.82 -3.84
C ILE A 145 12.79 1.87 -3.05
N GLY A 146 13.21 1.56 -1.81
CA GLY A 146 13.96 2.47 -0.95
C GLY A 146 15.32 2.91 -1.52
N SER A 147 15.92 2.07 -2.37
CA SER A 147 17.16 2.37 -3.09
C SER A 147 16.94 3.17 -4.38
N SER A 148 15.68 3.40 -4.77
CA SER A 148 15.30 4.17 -5.97
C SER A 148 15.02 5.65 -5.62
N PRO A 149 14.91 6.54 -6.63
CA PRO A 149 14.53 7.94 -6.39
C PRO A 149 13.04 8.14 -6.05
N VAL A 150 12.24 7.07 -5.98
CA VAL A 150 10.81 7.12 -5.68
C VAL A 150 10.59 6.99 -4.17
N ILE A 151 9.61 7.71 -3.63
CA ILE A 151 9.27 7.59 -2.21
C ILE A 151 8.77 6.18 -1.90
N SER A 152 9.47 5.50 -0.97
CA SER A 152 9.07 4.19 -0.47
C SER A 152 8.06 4.34 0.66
N LYS A 153 6.97 3.55 0.60
CA LYS A 153 5.92 3.53 1.61
C LYS A 153 5.50 2.10 1.91
N SER A 154 5.14 1.85 3.15
CA SER A 154 4.55 0.59 3.58
C SER A 154 3.46 0.81 4.61
N GLY A 155 2.71 -0.23 4.90
CA GLY A 155 1.72 -0.25 5.96
C GLY A 155 1.49 -1.65 6.49
N PHE A 156 1.00 -1.71 7.72
CA PHE A 156 0.55 -2.95 8.33
C PHE A 156 -0.60 -2.69 9.30
N MET A 157 -1.29 -3.75 9.63
CA MET A 157 -2.37 -3.74 10.60
C MET A 157 -1.94 -4.48 11.87
N VAL A 158 -2.51 -4.09 13.00
CA VAL A 158 -2.36 -4.74 14.29
C VAL A 158 -3.71 -5.27 14.78
N GLY A 159 -3.69 -6.30 15.64
CA GLY A 159 -4.90 -6.90 16.20
C GLY A 159 -5.15 -8.34 15.80
N PHE A 160 -4.17 -9.02 15.18
CA PHE A 160 -4.26 -10.42 14.77
C PHE A 160 -3.78 -11.42 15.83
N GLY A 161 -3.20 -10.95 16.94
CA GLY A 161 -2.60 -11.77 18.01
C GLY A 161 -1.07 -11.71 18.06
N GLU A 162 -0.49 -10.78 17.31
CA GLU A 162 0.95 -10.47 17.37
C GLU A 162 1.36 -9.92 18.73
N SER A 163 2.62 -10.14 19.12
CA SER A 163 3.22 -9.50 20.29
C SER A 163 3.66 -8.06 19.99
N ARG A 164 3.90 -7.27 21.03
CA ARG A 164 4.48 -5.94 20.89
C ARG A 164 5.88 -6.00 20.25
N GLU A 165 6.66 -6.97 20.63
CA GLU A 165 8.00 -7.25 20.10
C GLU A 165 7.97 -7.51 18.59
N ASP A 166 6.99 -8.26 18.11
CA ASP A 166 6.80 -8.52 16.67
C ASP A 166 6.50 -7.23 15.88
N ILE A 167 5.68 -6.34 16.47
CA ILE A 167 5.36 -5.02 15.87
C ILE A 167 6.64 -4.18 15.78
N LEU A 168 7.41 -4.10 16.86
CA LEU A 168 8.66 -3.34 16.88
C LEU A 168 9.68 -3.91 15.90
N GLN A 169 9.79 -5.23 15.80
CA GLN A 169 10.67 -5.88 14.83
C GLN A 169 10.25 -5.57 13.37
N LEU A 170 8.95 -5.50 13.08
CA LEU A 170 8.48 -5.11 11.75
C LEU A 170 8.82 -3.64 11.44
N ILE A 171 8.68 -2.73 12.41
CA ILE A 171 9.09 -1.33 12.25
C ILE A 171 10.60 -1.25 11.97
N ASP A 172 11.42 -2.01 12.71
CA ASP A 172 12.88 -2.07 12.49
C ASP A 172 13.24 -2.64 11.11
N ASN A 173 12.58 -3.71 10.68
CA ASN A 173 12.79 -4.30 9.36
C ASN A 173 12.48 -3.30 8.25
N LEU A 174 11.38 -2.54 8.37
CA LEU A 174 10.99 -1.53 7.40
C LEU A 174 11.96 -0.33 7.38
N ALA A 175 12.45 0.10 8.55
CA ALA A 175 13.46 1.14 8.64
C ALA A 175 14.79 0.71 7.98
N SER A 176 15.20 -0.55 8.19
CA SER A 176 16.45 -1.11 7.65
C SER A 176 16.49 -1.15 6.11
N VAL A 177 15.33 -1.19 5.46
CA VAL A 177 15.20 -1.18 3.99
C VAL A 177 14.89 0.22 3.43
N SER A 178 15.13 1.27 4.20
CA SER A 178 14.92 2.67 3.79
C SER A 178 13.47 2.98 3.38
N CYS A 179 12.50 2.30 4.00
CA CYS A 179 11.10 2.67 3.87
C CYS A 179 10.86 4.03 4.54
N SER A 180 10.47 5.05 3.76
CA SER A 180 10.41 6.43 4.27
C SER A 180 9.06 6.80 4.88
N ARG A 181 7.97 6.11 4.51
CA ARG A 181 6.62 6.39 5.00
C ARG A 181 5.94 5.14 5.53
N LEU A 182 5.23 5.28 6.64
CA LEU A 182 4.57 4.15 7.30
C LEU A 182 3.13 4.46 7.69
N THR A 183 2.24 3.48 7.49
CA THR A 183 0.88 3.51 8.02
C THR A 183 0.64 2.31 8.93
N ILE A 184 0.08 2.54 10.13
CA ILE A 184 -0.26 1.50 11.11
C ILE A 184 -1.74 1.63 11.45
N GLY A 185 -2.54 0.62 11.13
CA GLY A 185 -3.97 0.61 11.35
C GLY A 185 -4.45 -0.54 12.23
N GLN A 186 -5.65 -0.43 12.80
CA GLN A 186 -6.32 -1.54 13.44
C GLN A 186 -6.94 -2.47 12.40
N TYR A 187 -6.68 -3.76 12.51
CA TYR A 187 -7.45 -4.77 11.81
C TYR A 187 -8.91 -4.76 12.29
N GLN A 188 -9.81 -4.77 11.34
CA GLN A 188 -11.25 -4.91 11.58
C GLN A 188 -11.75 -6.10 10.79
N GLN A 189 -12.25 -7.12 11.48
CA GLN A 189 -12.74 -8.34 10.87
C GLN A 189 -13.95 -8.03 9.94
N PRO A 190 -13.84 -8.31 8.63
CA PRO A 190 -14.93 -7.97 7.71
C PRO A 190 -16.18 -8.82 7.93
N THR A 191 -16.02 -10.11 8.16
CA THR A 191 -17.10 -11.06 8.49
C THR A 191 -16.55 -12.15 9.43
N LEU A 192 -17.45 -12.93 10.06
CA LEU A 192 -17.07 -14.05 10.94
C LEU A 192 -16.26 -15.17 10.25
N LYS A 193 -16.17 -15.17 8.92
CA LYS A 193 -15.37 -16.12 8.16
C LYS A 193 -13.89 -15.73 8.07
N HIS A 194 -13.58 -14.45 8.32
CA HIS A 194 -12.22 -13.93 8.28
C HIS A 194 -11.51 -14.17 9.61
N TRP A 195 -10.20 -13.93 9.62
CA TRP A 195 -9.39 -14.04 10.83
C TRP A 195 -10.01 -13.22 11.97
N PRO A 196 -10.14 -13.77 13.19
CA PRO A 196 -10.74 -13.04 14.30
C PRO A 196 -9.84 -11.92 14.78
N VAL A 197 -10.43 -10.83 15.29
CA VAL A 197 -9.70 -9.79 16.00
C VAL A 197 -9.30 -10.34 17.37
N ALA A 198 -7.99 -10.42 17.64
CA ALA A 198 -7.45 -10.87 18.93
C ALA A 198 -7.35 -9.73 19.95
N LYS A 199 -7.08 -8.50 19.48
CA LYS A 199 -6.95 -7.31 20.34
C LYS A 199 -7.37 -6.06 19.60
N TYR A 200 -8.08 -5.16 20.28
CA TYR A 200 -8.26 -3.76 19.87
C TYR A 200 -7.25 -2.91 20.62
N TYR A 201 -6.33 -2.28 19.89
CA TYR A 201 -5.31 -1.42 20.48
C TYR A 201 -5.90 -0.06 20.86
N HIS A 202 -5.49 0.48 22.00
CA HIS A 202 -5.88 1.82 22.42
C HIS A 202 -5.21 2.89 21.55
N PRO A 203 -5.83 4.07 21.31
CA PRO A 203 -5.21 5.15 20.56
C PRO A 203 -3.81 5.56 21.06
N ASP A 204 -3.55 5.48 22.37
CA ASP A 204 -2.24 5.81 22.94
C ASP A 204 -1.15 4.80 22.51
N GLU A 205 -1.49 3.50 22.31
CA GLU A 205 -0.54 2.52 21.79
C GLU A 205 -0.16 2.85 20.34
N PHE A 206 -1.10 3.34 19.51
CA PHE A 206 -0.79 3.84 18.17
C PHE A 206 0.09 5.08 18.20
N ALA A 207 -0.13 5.99 19.16
CA ALA A 207 0.71 7.17 19.34
C ALA A 207 2.14 6.76 19.73
N GLU A 208 2.31 5.75 20.60
CA GLU A 208 3.60 5.18 20.93
C GLU A 208 4.30 4.57 19.71
N PHE A 209 3.61 3.73 18.92
CA PHE A 209 4.19 3.15 17.70
C PHE A 209 4.58 4.21 16.68
N LYS A 210 3.81 5.29 16.57
CA LYS A 210 4.12 6.43 15.71
C LYS A 210 5.40 7.12 16.13
N GLU A 211 5.57 7.38 17.43
CA GLU A 211 6.78 8.01 17.96
C GLU A 211 8.01 7.13 17.77
N ILE A 212 7.90 5.82 18.08
CA ILE A 212 8.98 4.86 17.84
C ILE A 212 9.39 4.83 16.37
N ALA A 213 8.43 4.82 15.45
CA ALA A 213 8.73 4.84 14.03
C ALA A 213 9.47 6.13 13.61
N TYR A 214 9.08 7.29 14.13
CA TYR A 214 9.83 8.54 13.89
C TYR A 214 11.28 8.46 14.42
N GLN A 215 11.49 7.86 15.61
CA GLN A 215 12.83 7.65 16.19
C GLN A 215 13.68 6.70 15.34
N LYS A 216 13.05 5.76 14.59
CA LYS A 216 13.72 4.87 13.64
C LYS A 216 14.00 5.51 12.28
N GLY A 217 13.60 6.78 12.07
CA GLY A 217 13.96 7.57 10.89
C GLY A 217 12.89 7.66 9.80
N PHE A 218 11.67 7.17 10.04
CA PHE A 218 10.57 7.39 9.10
C PHE A 218 10.28 8.89 8.96
N GLN A 219 10.08 9.35 7.74
CA GLN A 219 9.83 10.76 7.43
C GLN A 219 8.36 11.16 7.67
N HIS A 220 7.45 10.20 7.50
CA HIS A 220 6.03 10.39 7.75
C HIS A 220 5.38 9.11 8.25
N VAL A 221 4.62 9.22 9.34
CA VAL A 221 3.94 8.10 9.97
C VAL A 221 2.50 8.49 10.28
N GLU A 222 1.56 7.68 9.82
CA GLU A 222 0.17 7.73 10.27
C GLU A 222 -0.15 6.45 11.04
N ALA A 223 -0.60 6.59 12.27
CA ALA A 223 -0.97 5.46 13.12
C ALA A 223 -2.26 5.75 13.88
N GLY A 224 -3.17 4.81 13.89
CA GLY A 224 -4.45 4.96 14.58
C GLY A 224 -5.49 3.91 14.18
N PRO A 225 -6.57 3.77 14.97
CA PRO A 225 -7.57 2.71 14.76
C PRO A 225 -8.24 2.75 13.38
N LEU A 226 -8.44 3.93 12.81
CA LEU A 226 -9.11 4.12 11.52
C LEU A 226 -8.14 4.41 10.36
N VAL A 227 -6.82 4.35 10.61
CA VAL A 227 -5.81 4.55 9.57
C VAL A 227 -5.88 3.42 8.54
N ARG A 228 -5.73 3.78 7.28
CA ARG A 228 -5.61 2.88 6.12
C ARG A 228 -4.43 3.33 5.27
N SER A 229 -3.95 2.48 4.38
CA SER A 229 -2.74 2.75 3.56
C SER A 229 -2.79 4.06 2.76
N SER A 230 -3.98 4.52 2.37
CA SER A 230 -4.16 5.81 1.66
C SER A 230 -4.55 6.98 2.57
N TYR A 231 -4.64 6.77 3.90
CA TYR A 231 -5.06 7.81 4.83
C TYR A 231 -4.05 8.96 4.85
N HIS A 232 -4.54 10.19 4.69
CA HIS A 232 -3.74 11.42 4.65
C HIS A 232 -2.54 11.39 3.68
N ALA A 233 -2.61 10.60 2.60
CA ALA A 233 -1.50 10.45 1.65
C ALA A 233 -1.03 11.80 1.07
N ALA A 234 -1.93 12.77 0.85
CA ALA A 234 -1.59 14.12 0.42
C ALA A 234 -0.92 14.96 1.53
N LYS A 235 -1.29 14.79 2.81
CA LYS A 235 -0.67 15.54 3.92
C LYS A 235 0.81 15.23 4.09
N ALA A 236 1.24 14.04 3.67
CA ALA A 236 2.63 13.64 3.66
C ALA A 236 3.53 14.51 2.74
N ILE A 237 2.93 15.34 1.86
CA ILE A 237 3.66 16.31 1.02
C ILE A 237 4.07 17.52 1.85
N GLN A 238 3.22 17.95 2.80
CA GLN A 238 3.40 19.18 3.59
C GLN A 238 4.21 18.97 4.87
N GLY A 239 4.34 17.71 5.33
CA GLY A 239 4.89 17.36 6.64
C GLY A 239 6.26 16.71 6.65
N SER A 240 7.03 16.75 5.56
CA SER A 240 8.44 16.33 5.63
C SER A 240 9.16 17.26 6.60
N ARG A 241 9.44 16.79 7.84
CA ARG A 241 10.39 17.46 8.72
C ARG A 241 11.71 17.52 7.97
N VAL A 242 11.96 18.65 7.30
CA VAL A 242 13.30 18.96 6.78
C VAL A 242 14.23 18.95 7.98
N LYS A 243 15.23 18.07 7.97
CA LYS A 243 16.35 18.13 8.91
C LYS A 243 17.19 19.35 8.65
#